data_b0db5c97dae27e8b44472b938e6fc2e3
#
_entry.id   b0db5c97dae27e8b44472b938e6fc2e3
#
_cell.length_a   1.000
_cell.length_b   1.000
_cell.length_c   1.000
_cell.angle_alpha   90.00
_cell.angle_beta   90.00
_cell.angle_gamma   90.00
#
_symmetry.space_group_name_H-M   'P 1'
#
loop_
_entity.id
_entity.type
_entity.pdbx_description
1 polymer ?
#
loop_
_entity_poly.entity_id
_entity_poly.type
_entity_poly.pdbx_seq_one_letter_code
_entity_poly.pdbx_strand_id
1 'polypeptide(L)'
;MAKSKEHQFDISAKLDMQEMKNAVIQSQKEVDNRYDFKGIDKDIDLNIGAKTLVLTSASDNKIDAIKDILISKMNKRGISINSLEELKTEDSSGGNRKFTYKIIDSIEKDEAKTIQTEIKSLKLKVTAVNQGDEIRVSGKNLDDLQAVMKHLKGLELKAPLVFDNFR
;
A
#
# COMPACT_ATOMS: atom_id res chain seq x y z
N MET A 1 7.79 -40.14 16.19
CA MET A 1 8.81 -39.26 15.61
C MET A 1 8.39 -37.81 15.76
N ALA A 2 9.25 -37.02 16.34
CA ALA A 2 9.01 -35.59 16.44
C ALA A 2 9.04 -34.98 15.01
N LYS A 3 7.94 -34.37 14.60
CA LYS A 3 7.97 -33.58 13.37
C LYS A 3 8.88 -32.38 13.60
N SER A 4 9.86 -32.18 12.72
CA SER A 4 10.64 -30.96 12.75
C SER A 4 9.68 -29.77 12.56
N LYS A 5 9.81 -28.76 13.43
CA LYS A 5 8.98 -27.56 13.34
C LYS A 5 9.26 -26.84 12.03
N GLU A 6 8.24 -26.62 11.25
CA GLU A 6 8.31 -25.71 10.11
C GLU A 6 8.11 -24.28 10.62
N HIS A 7 8.91 -23.37 10.08
CA HIS A 7 8.69 -21.95 10.24
C HIS A 7 7.82 -21.47 9.09
N GLN A 8 7.06 -20.42 9.31
CA GLN A 8 6.22 -19.83 8.27
C GLN A 8 6.05 -18.33 8.48
N PHE A 9 5.69 -17.65 7.40
CA PHE A 9 5.20 -16.29 7.44
C PHE A 9 4.21 -16.08 6.30
N ASP A 10 3.40 -15.03 6.43
CA ASP A 10 2.43 -14.66 5.41
C ASP A 10 2.86 -13.37 4.72
N ILE A 11 2.68 -13.34 3.40
CA ILE A 11 2.90 -12.16 2.57
C ILE A 11 1.54 -11.61 2.18
N SER A 12 1.29 -10.34 2.46
CA SER A 12 0.06 -9.66 2.08
C SER A 12 0.34 -8.24 1.65
N ALA A 13 -0.69 -7.56 1.15
CA ALA A 13 -0.65 -6.12 0.91
C ALA A 13 -1.78 -5.43 1.68
N LYS A 14 -2.26 -6.05 2.75
CA LYS A 14 -3.33 -5.52 3.57
C LYS A 14 -2.94 -4.18 4.18
N LEU A 15 -3.90 -3.26 4.19
CA LEU A 15 -3.75 -2.02 4.93
C LEU A 15 -4.96 -1.84 5.84
N ASP A 16 -4.73 -1.15 6.96
CA ASP A 16 -5.81 -0.81 7.88
C ASP A 16 -6.58 0.39 7.34
N MET A 17 -7.78 0.15 6.83
CA MET A 17 -8.60 1.19 6.21
C MET A 17 -9.08 2.22 7.24
N GLN A 18 -9.20 1.85 8.51
CA GLN A 18 -9.49 2.80 9.58
C GLN A 18 -8.33 3.78 9.77
N GLU A 19 -7.10 3.29 9.74
CA GLU A 19 -5.91 4.15 9.81
C GLU A 19 -5.79 5.03 8.58
N MET A 20 -6.16 4.54 7.40
CA MET A 20 -6.22 5.37 6.19
C MET A 20 -7.23 6.50 6.34
N LYS A 21 -8.42 6.20 6.88
CA LYS A 21 -9.44 7.20 7.17
C LYS A 21 -8.93 8.24 8.16
N ASN A 22 -8.22 7.82 9.20
CA ASN A 22 -7.64 8.73 10.18
C ASN A 22 -6.59 9.65 9.54
N ALA A 23 -5.76 9.11 8.66
CA ALA A 23 -4.78 9.89 7.91
C ALA A 23 -5.45 10.97 7.05
N VAL A 24 -6.54 10.61 6.38
CA VAL A 24 -7.33 11.55 5.56
C VAL A 24 -7.93 12.65 6.43
N ILE A 25 -8.54 12.31 7.56
CA ILE A 25 -9.13 13.30 8.48
C ILE A 25 -8.08 14.27 8.98
N GLN A 26 -6.92 13.79 9.39
CA GLN A 26 -5.84 14.66 9.85
C GLN A 26 -5.29 15.54 8.73
N SER A 27 -5.21 15.01 7.51
CA SER A 27 -4.79 15.77 6.35
C SER A 27 -5.77 16.89 6.02
N GLN A 28 -7.07 16.60 6.07
CA GLN A 28 -8.12 17.60 5.87
C GLN A 28 -7.99 18.76 6.87
N LYS A 29 -7.78 18.44 8.14
CA LYS A 29 -7.60 19.44 9.20
C LYS A 29 -6.37 20.31 8.96
N GLU A 30 -5.24 19.70 8.60
CA GLU A 30 -4.01 20.45 8.34
C GLU A 30 -4.15 21.37 7.14
N VAL A 31 -4.73 20.87 6.03
CA VAL A 31 -4.96 21.67 4.83
C VAL A 31 -5.88 22.85 5.13
N ASP A 32 -6.97 22.63 5.89
CA ASP A 32 -7.90 23.68 6.26
C ASP A 32 -7.24 24.78 7.10
N ASN A 33 -6.22 24.46 7.87
CA ASN A 33 -5.51 25.40 8.73
C ASN A 33 -4.28 26.04 8.07
N ARG A 34 -3.91 25.62 6.86
CA ARG A 34 -2.74 26.17 6.17
C ARG A 34 -3.08 27.51 5.51
N TYR A 35 -2.20 28.46 5.71
CA TYR A 35 -2.35 29.81 5.13
C TYR A 35 -2.36 29.79 3.61
N ASP A 36 -1.55 28.95 3.00
CA ASP A 36 -1.43 28.84 1.53
C ASP A 36 -2.65 28.20 0.85
N PHE A 37 -3.59 27.66 1.63
CA PHE A 37 -4.86 27.14 1.15
C PHE A 37 -6.06 28.03 1.46
N LYS A 38 -5.84 29.17 2.08
CA LYS A 38 -6.92 30.07 2.44
C LYS A 38 -7.59 30.63 1.18
N GLY A 39 -8.91 30.44 1.09
CA GLY A 39 -9.69 30.88 -0.07
C GLY A 39 -9.50 30.05 -1.34
N ILE A 40 -8.81 28.92 -1.23
CA ILE A 40 -8.56 28.02 -2.36
C ILE A 40 -9.42 26.77 -2.21
N ASP A 41 -10.04 26.32 -3.31
CA ASP A 41 -10.81 25.09 -3.32
C ASP A 41 -9.86 23.92 -3.02
N LYS A 42 -10.31 23.02 -2.15
CA LYS A 42 -9.55 21.86 -1.73
C LYS A 42 -10.50 20.77 -1.27
N ASP A 43 -10.20 19.53 -1.66
CA ASP A 43 -10.97 18.38 -1.22
C ASP A 43 -10.10 17.13 -1.19
N ILE A 44 -10.30 16.31 -0.17
CA ILE A 44 -9.74 14.98 -0.05
C ILE A 44 -10.92 14.04 0.17
N ASP A 45 -11.25 13.25 -0.85
CA ASP A 45 -12.40 12.35 -0.81
C ASP A 45 -11.95 10.90 -0.82
N LEU A 46 -12.15 10.23 0.31
CA LEU A 46 -11.87 8.81 0.47
C LEU A 46 -13.16 8.01 0.32
N ASN A 47 -13.20 7.14 -0.68
CA ASN A 47 -14.30 6.19 -0.86
C ASN A 47 -13.82 4.80 -0.49
N ILE A 48 -14.18 4.34 0.71
CA ILE A 48 -13.75 3.04 1.23
C ILE A 48 -14.35 1.89 0.41
N GLY A 49 -15.61 2.00 0.02
CA GLY A 49 -16.28 0.96 -0.75
C GLY A 49 -15.69 0.75 -2.14
N ALA A 50 -15.34 1.83 -2.81
CA ALA A 50 -14.72 1.79 -4.14
C ALA A 50 -13.20 1.67 -4.08
N LYS A 51 -12.59 1.82 -2.90
CA LYS A 51 -11.14 1.82 -2.68
C LYS A 51 -10.44 2.87 -3.53
N THR A 52 -11.00 4.08 -3.52
CA THR A 52 -10.46 5.23 -4.26
C THR A 52 -10.23 6.42 -3.35
N LEU A 53 -9.28 7.24 -3.74
CA LEU A 53 -8.97 8.50 -3.10
C LEU A 53 -8.88 9.56 -4.19
N VAL A 54 -9.61 10.67 -4.01
CA VAL A 54 -9.64 11.76 -4.97
C VAL A 54 -9.16 13.04 -4.29
N LEU A 55 -8.16 13.68 -4.90
CA LEU A 55 -7.66 14.98 -4.47
C LEU A 55 -8.07 16.03 -5.50
N THR A 56 -8.69 17.10 -5.02
CA THR A 56 -9.12 18.22 -5.88
C THR A 56 -8.59 19.53 -5.31
N SER A 57 -8.02 20.37 -6.15
CA SER A 57 -7.66 21.74 -5.80
C SER A 57 -7.47 22.62 -7.05
N ALA A 58 -7.03 23.86 -6.82
CA ALA A 58 -6.95 24.87 -7.86
C ALA A 58 -5.88 24.61 -8.92
N SER A 59 -4.85 23.84 -8.59
CA SER A 59 -3.74 23.55 -9.51
C SER A 59 -3.04 22.25 -9.13
N ASP A 60 -2.23 21.71 -10.03
CA ASP A 60 -1.42 20.52 -9.78
C ASP A 60 -0.48 20.75 -8.58
N ASN A 61 0.13 21.92 -8.48
CA ASN A 61 1.01 22.24 -7.35
C ASN A 61 0.28 22.21 -6.01
N LYS A 62 -0.97 22.68 -5.98
CA LYS A 62 -1.79 22.61 -4.75
C LYS A 62 -2.15 21.18 -4.40
N ILE A 63 -2.46 20.36 -5.39
CA ILE A 63 -2.74 18.94 -5.17
C ILE A 63 -1.47 18.22 -4.66
N ASP A 64 -0.31 18.52 -5.22
CA ASP A 64 0.96 17.95 -4.75
C ASP A 64 1.22 18.30 -3.28
N ALA A 65 0.90 19.54 -2.88
CA ALA A 65 1.02 19.95 -1.47
C ALA A 65 0.06 19.16 -0.57
N ILE A 66 -1.17 18.93 -1.00
CA ILE A 66 -2.14 18.10 -0.28
C ILE A 66 -1.61 16.65 -0.17
N LYS A 67 -1.08 16.13 -1.27
CA LYS A 67 -0.52 14.78 -1.32
C LYS A 67 0.65 14.62 -0.34
N ASP A 68 1.54 15.60 -0.26
CA ASP A 68 2.67 15.57 0.67
C ASP A 68 2.20 15.50 2.13
N ILE A 69 1.16 16.27 2.47
CA ILE A 69 0.56 16.23 3.80
C ILE A 69 -0.02 14.83 4.06
N LEU A 70 -0.77 14.31 3.12
CA LEU A 70 -1.40 12.99 3.23
C LEU A 70 -0.35 11.88 3.41
N ILE A 71 0.72 11.91 2.63
CA ILE A 71 1.82 10.94 2.72
C ILE A 71 2.45 11.00 4.12
N SER A 72 2.68 12.19 4.66
CA SER A 72 3.22 12.36 6.00
C SER A 72 2.31 11.71 7.05
N LYS A 73 0.99 11.91 6.95
CA LYS A 73 0.03 11.32 7.88
C LYS A 73 -0.05 9.79 7.71
N MET A 74 0.00 9.31 6.47
CA MET A 74 0.03 7.88 6.19
C MET A 74 1.26 7.21 6.82
N ASN A 75 2.44 7.80 6.61
CA ASN A 75 3.69 7.27 7.16
C ASN A 75 3.65 7.15 8.69
N LYS A 76 3.12 8.16 9.37
CA LYS A 76 2.97 8.15 10.83
C LYS A 76 2.07 7.02 11.32
N ARG A 77 1.17 6.53 10.47
CA ARG A 77 0.22 5.47 10.80
C ARG A 77 0.60 4.13 10.21
N GLY A 78 1.82 4.02 9.70
CA GLY A 78 2.35 2.76 9.16
C GLY A 78 1.77 2.36 7.81
N ILE A 79 1.18 3.29 7.07
CA ILE A 79 0.65 3.02 5.73
C ILE A 79 1.68 3.46 4.69
N SER A 80 2.04 2.53 3.79
CA SER A 80 2.99 2.82 2.72
C SER A 80 2.40 3.75 1.67
N ILE A 81 3.20 4.70 1.18
CA ILE A 81 2.86 5.52 0.02
C ILE A 81 2.52 4.67 -1.22
N ASN A 82 3.13 3.50 -1.33
CA ASN A 82 2.88 2.57 -2.45
C ASN A 82 1.48 1.96 -2.41
N SER A 83 0.70 2.20 -1.35
CA SER A 83 -0.71 1.84 -1.30
C SER A 83 -1.59 2.71 -2.20
N LEU A 84 -1.06 3.82 -2.72
CA LEU A 84 -1.78 4.71 -3.63
C LEU A 84 -1.24 4.54 -5.06
N GLU A 85 -2.10 4.11 -5.97
CA GLU A 85 -1.78 4.02 -7.40
C GLU A 85 -2.53 5.13 -8.14
N GLU A 86 -1.78 6.00 -8.83
CA GLU A 86 -2.40 7.06 -9.61
C GLU A 86 -3.13 6.47 -10.82
N LEU A 87 -4.43 6.75 -10.92
CA LEU A 87 -5.26 6.28 -12.03
C LEU A 87 -5.37 7.31 -13.13
N LYS A 88 -5.66 8.57 -12.76
CA LYS A 88 -5.83 9.65 -13.73
C LYS A 88 -5.69 11.02 -13.07
N THR A 89 -5.33 11.98 -13.91
CA THR A 89 -5.35 13.40 -13.59
C THR A 89 -6.23 14.07 -14.63
N GLU A 90 -7.10 14.97 -14.22
CA GLU A 90 -8.07 15.59 -15.13
C GLU A 90 -8.46 16.97 -14.65
N ASP A 91 -9.04 17.76 -15.57
CA ASP A 91 -9.67 19.03 -15.20
C ASP A 91 -10.97 18.75 -14.47
N SER A 92 -11.31 19.64 -13.54
CA SER A 92 -12.53 19.57 -12.76
C SER A 92 -13.28 20.90 -12.87
N SER A 93 -14.51 20.94 -12.35
CA SER A 93 -15.34 22.13 -12.40
C SER A 93 -14.69 23.33 -11.72
N GLY A 94 -15.00 24.54 -12.19
CA GLY A 94 -14.50 25.77 -11.60
C GLY A 94 -13.00 26.05 -11.85
N GLY A 95 -12.44 25.42 -12.88
CA GLY A 95 -11.00 25.58 -13.18
C GLY A 95 -10.09 24.76 -12.29
N ASN A 96 -10.64 23.85 -11.50
CA ASN A 96 -9.88 22.99 -10.61
C ASN A 96 -9.26 21.80 -11.35
N ARG A 97 -8.33 21.14 -10.68
CA ARG A 97 -7.72 19.88 -11.10
C ARG A 97 -8.16 18.77 -10.16
N LYS A 98 -8.18 17.55 -10.65
CA LYS A 98 -8.64 16.37 -9.91
C LYS A 98 -7.72 15.19 -10.19
N PHE A 99 -7.12 14.64 -9.13
CA PHE A 99 -6.26 13.47 -9.18
C PHE A 99 -6.96 12.30 -8.50
N THR A 100 -7.10 11.19 -9.23
CA THR A 100 -7.75 9.98 -8.72
C THR A 100 -6.72 8.89 -8.49
N TYR A 101 -6.76 8.28 -7.31
CA TYR A 101 -5.90 7.18 -6.89
C TYR A 101 -6.71 5.96 -6.54
N LYS A 102 -6.17 4.79 -6.87
CA LYS A 102 -6.66 3.52 -6.35
C LYS A 102 -5.91 3.18 -5.07
N ILE A 103 -6.62 2.67 -4.07
CA ILE A 103 -6.02 2.17 -2.84
C ILE A 103 -5.74 0.68 -3.02
N ILE A 104 -4.47 0.29 -2.88
CA ILE A 104 -4.04 -1.09 -3.01
C ILE A 104 -4.02 -1.70 -1.61
N ASP A 105 -4.91 -2.67 -1.38
CA ASP A 105 -5.04 -3.36 -0.10
C ASP A 105 -4.97 -4.89 -0.24
N SER A 106 -4.58 -5.38 -1.41
CA SER A 106 -4.45 -6.82 -1.68
C SER A 106 -3.41 -7.06 -2.77
N ILE A 107 -2.91 -8.28 -2.82
CA ILE A 107 -2.00 -8.74 -3.88
C ILE A 107 -2.86 -9.27 -5.03
N GLU A 108 -2.71 -8.68 -6.22
CA GLU A 108 -3.40 -9.14 -7.41
C GLU A 108 -2.84 -10.47 -7.89
N LYS A 109 -3.64 -11.23 -8.66
CA LYS A 109 -3.25 -12.56 -9.16
C LYS A 109 -1.94 -12.55 -9.92
N ASP A 110 -1.72 -11.56 -10.77
CA ASP A 110 -0.50 -11.47 -11.57
C ASP A 110 0.73 -11.24 -10.70
N GLU A 111 0.62 -10.40 -9.68
CA GLU A 111 1.70 -10.17 -8.73
C GLU A 111 1.94 -11.41 -7.86
N ALA A 112 0.88 -12.11 -7.46
CA ALA A 112 1.01 -13.36 -6.70
C ALA A 112 1.80 -14.40 -7.49
N LYS A 113 1.54 -14.52 -8.78
CA LYS A 113 2.31 -15.41 -9.66
C LYS A 113 3.77 -14.99 -9.76
N THR A 114 4.03 -13.69 -9.89
CA THR A 114 5.38 -13.14 -9.93
C THR A 114 6.12 -13.45 -8.64
N ILE A 115 5.49 -13.24 -7.50
CA ILE A 115 6.08 -13.54 -6.19
C ILE A 115 6.43 -15.02 -6.07
N GLN A 116 5.50 -15.90 -6.43
CA GLN A 116 5.75 -17.36 -6.40
C GLN A 116 6.89 -17.78 -7.32
N THR A 117 6.95 -17.21 -8.53
CA THR A 117 8.02 -17.47 -9.48
C THR A 117 9.37 -17.01 -8.94
N GLU A 118 9.41 -15.82 -8.34
CA GLU A 118 10.63 -15.29 -7.73
C GLU A 118 11.11 -16.16 -6.56
N ILE A 119 10.19 -16.66 -5.74
CA ILE A 119 10.54 -17.57 -4.64
C ILE A 119 11.13 -18.86 -5.19
N LYS A 120 10.52 -19.44 -6.23
CA LYS A 120 11.03 -20.64 -6.87
C LYS A 120 12.41 -20.45 -7.49
N SER A 121 12.69 -19.26 -8.02
CA SER A 121 13.97 -18.96 -8.65
C SER A 121 15.15 -19.00 -7.67
N LEU A 122 14.89 -18.82 -6.37
CA LEU A 122 15.90 -18.89 -5.32
C LEU A 122 16.37 -20.33 -5.04
N LYS A 123 15.61 -21.33 -5.48
CA LYS A 123 15.90 -22.76 -5.27
C LYS A 123 16.14 -23.13 -3.80
N LEU A 124 15.41 -22.48 -2.91
CA LEU A 124 15.44 -22.78 -1.48
C LEU A 124 14.41 -23.85 -1.13
N LYS A 125 14.60 -24.48 0.03
CA LYS A 125 13.68 -25.53 0.53
C LYS A 125 12.48 -24.88 1.22
N VAL A 126 11.69 -24.15 0.47
CA VAL A 126 10.49 -23.45 0.95
C VAL A 126 9.31 -23.77 0.05
N THR A 127 8.12 -23.69 0.65
CA THR A 127 6.85 -23.87 -0.07
C THR A 127 6.07 -22.57 0.00
N ALA A 128 5.59 -22.08 -1.14
CA ALA A 128 4.76 -20.89 -1.22
C ALA A 128 3.37 -21.27 -1.71
N VAL A 129 2.36 -21.02 -0.89
CA VAL A 129 0.97 -21.37 -1.20
C VAL A 129 0.14 -20.08 -1.25
N ASN A 130 -0.55 -19.88 -2.38
CA ASN A 130 -1.48 -18.76 -2.53
C ASN A 130 -2.79 -19.09 -1.80
N GLN A 131 -3.15 -18.25 -0.83
CA GLN A 131 -4.36 -18.41 -0.02
C GLN A 131 -5.37 -17.27 -0.28
N GLY A 132 -5.51 -16.86 -1.54
CA GLY A 132 -6.37 -15.74 -1.93
C GLY A 132 -5.61 -14.42 -1.85
N ASP A 133 -5.83 -13.66 -0.78
CA ASP A 133 -5.19 -12.34 -0.59
C ASP A 133 -3.78 -12.42 -0.01
N GLU A 134 -3.37 -13.60 0.41
CA GLU A 134 -2.09 -13.83 1.08
C GLU A 134 -1.33 -14.97 0.44
N ILE A 135 -0.01 -14.93 0.58
CA ILE A 135 0.86 -16.04 0.20
C ILE A 135 1.55 -16.53 1.46
N ARG A 136 1.34 -17.80 1.80
CA ARG A 136 2.01 -18.42 2.94
C ARG A 136 3.29 -19.09 2.49
N VAL A 137 4.38 -18.71 3.11
CA VAL A 137 5.71 -19.30 2.86
C VAL A 137 6.10 -20.11 4.08
N SER A 138 6.45 -21.38 3.85
CA SER A 138 6.86 -22.28 4.93
C SER A 138 8.14 -23.01 4.58
N GLY A 139 8.89 -23.41 5.59
CA GLY A 139 10.13 -24.16 5.44
C GLY A 139 10.74 -24.52 6.79
N LYS A 140 11.63 -25.47 6.78
CA LYS A 140 12.28 -25.97 8.02
C LYS A 140 13.41 -25.06 8.48
N ASN A 141 14.02 -24.31 7.57
CA ASN A 141 15.20 -23.49 7.85
C ASN A 141 14.79 -22.00 7.89
N LEU A 142 14.95 -21.37 9.03
CA LEU A 142 14.64 -19.96 9.21
C LEU A 142 15.46 -19.06 8.28
N ASP A 143 16.72 -19.42 8.02
CA ASP A 143 17.58 -18.65 7.10
C ASP A 143 17.01 -18.62 5.68
N ASP A 144 16.40 -19.72 5.24
CA ASP A 144 15.75 -19.77 3.92
C ASP A 144 14.56 -18.81 3.85
N LEU A 145 13.76 -18.73 4.93
CA LEU A 145 12.64 -17.79 5.00
C LEU A 145 13.12 -16.34 5.00
N GLN A 146 14.19 -16.05 5.72
CA GLN A 146 14.78 -14.71 5.73
C GLN A 146 15.34 -14.32 4.35
N ALA A 147 15.93 -15.27 3.63
CA ALA A 147 16.43 -15.05 2.28
C ALA A 147 15.27 -14.71 1.31
N VAL A 148 14.13 -15.38 1.45
CA VAL A 148 12.92 -15.08 0.68
C VAL A 148 12.45 -13.65 0.95
N MET A 149 12.32 -13.27 2.22
CA MET A 149 11.90 -11.91 2.59
C MET A 149 12.82 -10.85 2.02
N LYS A 150 14.14 -11.05 2.14
CA LYS A 150 15.13 -10.10 1.64
C LYS A 150 15.03 -9.95 0.12
N HIS A 151 14.87 -11.06 -0.59
CA HIS A 151 14.73 -11.04 -2.05
C HIS A 151 13.48 -10.27 -2.47
N LEU A 152 12.33 -10.54 -1.82
CA LEU A 152 11.06 -9.90 -2.16
C LEU A 152 11.06 -8.40 -1.85
N LYS A 153 11.73 -7.99 -0.76
CA LYS A 153 11.88 -6.58 -0.43
C LYS A 153 12.67 -5.79 -1.48
N GLY A 154 13.54 -6.45 -2.21
CA GLY A 154 14.30 -5.85 -3.30
C GLY A 154 13.57 -5.77 -4.64
N LEU A 155 12.38 -6.35 -4.76
CA LEU A 155 11.61 -6.32 -5.99
C LEU A 155 10.77 -5.05 -6.10
N GLU A 156 10.64 -4.55 -7.33
CA GLU A 156 9.76 -3.43 -7.64
C GLU A 156 8.35 -3.96 -7.97
N LEU A 157 7.53 -4.13 -6.95
CA LEU A 157 6.15 -4.57 -7.09
C LEU A 157 5.20 -3.40 -6.86
N LYS A 158 4.02 -3.44 -7.50
CA LYS A 158 2.98 -2.44 -7.29
C LYS A 158 2.48 -2.46 -5.85
N ALA A 159 2.16 -3.66 -5.35
CA ALA A 159 1.62 -3.80 -4.00
C ALA A 159 2.72 -3.64 -2.95
N PRO A 160 2.49 -2.86 -1.90
CA PRO A 160 3.41 -2.77 -0.77
C PRO A 160 3.30 -4.06 0.06
N LEU A 161 4.33 -4.89 0.03
CA LEU A 161 4.29 -6.18 0.72
C LEU A 161 4.45 -6.01 2.23
N VAL A 162 3.61 -6.73 2.96
CA VAL A 162 3.65 -6.85 4.42
C VAL A 162 3.96 -8.30 4.76
N PHE A 163 4.95 -8.51 5.63
CA PHE A 163 5.33 -9.83 6.11
C PHE A 163 4.94 -9.95 7.57
N ASP A 164 4.04 -10.86 7.88
CA ASP A 164 3.56 -11.05 9.25
C ASP A 164 3.22 -12.51 9.55
N ASN A 165 2.58 -12.76 10.70
CA ASN A 165 2.20 -14.09 11.16
C ASN A 165 3.39 -15.07 11.22
N PHE A 166 4.53 -14.59 11.68
CA PHE A 166 5.72 -15.41 11.87
C PHE A 166 5.47 -16.50 12.92
N ARG A 167 5.84 -17.73 12.58
CA ARG A 167 5.74 -18.88 13.49
C ARG A 167 7.00 -19.71 13.50
#